data_ac612c1f02274b7d00341c237c374ad6
#
_entry.id   ac612c1f02274b7d00341c237c374ad6
#
_cell.length_a   1.000
_cell.length_b   1.000
_cell.length_c   1.000
_cell.angle_alpha   90.00
_cell.angle_beta   90.00
_cell.angle_gamma   90.00
#
_symmetry.space_group_name_H-M   'P 1'
#
loop_
_entity.id
_entity.type
_entity.pdbx_description
1 polymer ?
#
loop_
_entity_poly.entity_id
_entity_poly.type
_entity_poly.pdbx_seq_one_letter_code
_entity_poly.pdbx_strand_id
1 'polypeptide(L)'
;MARFRRLEVLQAILSGGLVPVFYHRDIKVALEVARACAAGGCRCLEFTHRGDGAARVFEDLISTCAKEMPELILGVGSIQEPYTAALYLAAGANFVVGPVLNPDVARLANRRKVAYIPGCGSASEVSLAEELGCEIVKLFPGDCVGGPDFVKALLGPSPWSSIMPTGGVEVTPESIRAWIQAGTAALGIGSSLIRKDLLEHGDFRGIQDQVARALAWIREARGL
;
A
#
# COMPACT_ATOMS: atom_id res chain seq x y z
N MET A 1 8.53 13.28 11.89
CA MET A 1 9.29 12.03 11.63
C MET A 1 8.32 10.86 11.63
N ALA A 2 8.60 9.83 10.83
CA ALA A 2 7.84 8.57 10.84
C ALA A 2 7.74 8.04 12.29
N ARG A 3 6.56 7.59 12.69
CA ARG A 3 6.27 7.11 14.04
C ARG A 3 6.68 5.64 14.22
N PHE A 4 6.58 4.87 13.15
CA PHE A 4 6.98 3.47 13.11
C PHE A 4 8.35 3.32 12.43
N ARG A 5 9.16 2.37 12.92
CA ARG A 5 10.44 2.03 12.30
C ARG A 5 10.21 1.25 11.00
N ARG A 6 11.15 1.35 10.06
CA ARG A 6 11.09 0.64 8.77
C ARG A 6 10.74 -0.84 8.92
N LEU A 7 11.40 -1.54 9.84
CA LEU A 7 11.16 -2.98 10.04
C LEU A 7 9.77 -3.28 10.60
N GLU A 8 9.22 -2.43 11.47
CA GLU A 8 7.85 -2.56 11.98
C GLU A 8 6.83 -2.38 10.86
N VAL A 9 7.06 -1.41 9.96
CA VAL A 9 6.20 -1.17 8.79
C VAL A 9 6.22 -2.37 7.85
N LEU A 10 7.40 -2.84 7.49
CA LEU A 10 7.56 -4.00 6.60
C LEU A 10 6.90 -5.25 7.20
N GLN A 11 7.14 -5.52 8.48
CA GLN A 11 6.51 -6.65 9.18
C GLN A 11 4.98 -6.52 9.22
N ALA A 12 4.44 -5.31 9.43
CA ALA A 12 2.99 -5.09 9.44
C ALA A 12 2.36 -5.32 8.07
N ILE A 13 3.03 -4.89 6.99
CA ILE A 13 2.58 -5.15 5.61
C ILE A 13 2.61 -6.64 5.30
N LEU A 14 3.71 -7.32 5.59
CA LEU A 14 3.88 -8.75 5.30
C LEU A 14 2.91 -9.62 6.10
N SER A 15 2.76 -9.36 7.41
CA SER A 15 1.86 -10.13 8.26
C SER A 15 0.38 -9.86 7.96
N GLY A 16 0.02 -8.59 7.72
CA GLY A 16 -1.35 -8.20 7.41
C GLY A 16 -1.81 -8.61 6.01
N GLY A 17 -0.90 -8.55 5.03
CA GLY A 17 -1.16 -8.95 3.66
C GLY A 17 -2.04 -8.00 2.85
N LEU A 18 -2.50 -6.89 3.44
CA LEU A 18 -3.36 -5.91 2.78
C LEU A 18 -2.88 -4.49 3.05
N VAL A 19 -2.78 -3.69 1.98
CA VAL A 19 -2.59 -2.24 2.02
C VAL A 19 -3.70 -1.59 1.20
N PRO A 20 -4.79 -1.09 1.84
CA PRO A 20 -5.79 -0.29 1.14
C PRO A 20 -5.15 0.99 0.59
N VAL A 21 -5.57 1.39 -0.61
CA VAL A 21 -5.03 2.55 -1.33
C VAL A 21 -6.15 3.50 -1.68
N PHE A 22 -6.04 4.77 -1.26
CA PHE A 22 -7.07 5.76 -1.56
C PHE A 22 -6.55 7.18 -1.67
N TYR A 23 -7.41 8.04 -2.20
CA TYR A 23 -7.29 9.49 -2.15
C TYR A 23 -8.67 10.10 -1.91
N HIS A 24 -8.73 11.12 -1.09
CA HIS A 24 -9.88 12.02 -1.00
C HIS A 24 -9.42 13.43 -0.66
N ARG A 25 -10.01 14.45 -1.31
CA ARG A 25 -9.64 15.86 -1.11
C ARG A 25 -10.18 16.47 0.19
N ASP A 26 -11.27 15.91 0.70
CA ASP A 26 -11.88 16.32 1.95
C ASP A 26 -11.31 15.50 3.10
N ILE A 27 -10.71 16.19 4.07
CA ILE A 27 -10.11 15.57 5.26
C ILE A 27 -11.14 14.80 6.09
N LYS A 28 -12.39 15.25 6.18
CA LYS A 28 -13.42 14.55 6.96
C LYS A 28 -13.70 13.17 6.38
N VAL A 29 -13.86 13.09 5.05
CA VAL A 29 -14.04 11.82 4.35
C VAL A 29 -12.78 10.96 4.45
N ALA A 30 -11.59 11.54 4.31
CA ALA A 30 -10.33 10.81 4.44
C ALA A 30 -10.16 10.20 5.83
N LEU A 31 -10.58 10.89 6.90
CA LEU A 31 -10.58 10.37 8.26
C LEU A 31 -11.57 9.23 8.45
N GLU A 32 -12.78 9.33 7.90
CA GLU A 32 -13.76 8.24 7.97
C GLU A 32 -13.28 6.99 7.24
N VAL A 33 -12.63 7.14 6.08
CA VAL A 33 -12.00 6.02 5.37
C VAL A 33 -10.91 5.37 6.23
N ALA A 34 -10.05 6.18 6.87
CA ALA A 34 -9.01 5.65 7.75
C ALA A 34 -9.59 4.89 8.95
N ARG A 35 -10.67 5.44 9.57
CA ARG A 35 -11.40 4.78 10.67
C ARG A 35 -12.01 3.46 10.21
N ALA A 36 -12.67 3.45 9.06
CA ALA A 36 -13.26 2.25 8.49
C ALA A 36 -12.21 1.16 8.19
N CYS A 37 -11.08 1.52 7.61
CA CYS A 37 -9.98 0.59 7.35
C CYS A 37 -9.39 0.02 8.65
N ALA A 38 -9.15 0.86 9.65
CA ALA A 38 -8.66 0.42 10.96
C ALA A 38 -9.67 -0.49 11.67
N ALA A 39 -10.96 -0.12 11.69
CA ALA A 39 -12.04 -0.91 12.28
C ALA A 39 -12.25 -2.25 11.55
N GLY A 40 -11.98 -2.31 10.24
CA GLY A 40 -11.93 -3.54 9.44
C GLY A 40 -10.74 -4.45 9.74
N GLY A 41 -9.80 -4.01 10.58
CA GLY A 41 -8.63 -4.77 11.01
C GLY A 41 -7.34 -4.50 10.21
N CYS A 42 -7.34 -3.49 9.34
CA CYS A 42 -6.17 -3.14 8.56
C CYS A 42 -5.18 -2.32 9.38
N ARG A 43 -3.89 -2.67 9.35
CA ARG A 43 -2.83 -1.94 10.04
C ARG A 43 -2.08 -0.94 9.17
N CYS A 44 -2.09 -1.12 7.84
CA CYS A 44 -1.37 -0.26 6.92
C CYS A 44 -2.35 0.37 5.94
N LEU A 45 -2.20 1.67 5.66
CA LEU A 45 -3.07 2.43 4.77
C LEU A 45 -2.23 3.37 3.90
N GLU A 46 -2.43 3.34 2.60
CA GLU A 46 -1.77 4.21 1.62
C GLU A 46 -2.70 5.36 1.23
N PHE A 47 -2.35 6.60 1.58
CA PHE A 47 -2.96 7.80 1.02
C PHE A 47 -2.18 8.23 -0.21
N THR A 48 -2.82 8.44 -1.36
CA THR A 48 -2.11 8.78 -2.59
C THR A 48 -2.01 10.27 -2.84
N HIS A 49 -0.84 10.72 -3.29
CA HIS A 49 -0.61 12.09 -3.77
C HIS A 49 -1.27 12.28 -5.14
N ARG A 50 -2.59 12.54 -5.15
CA ARG A 50 -3.38 12.79 -6.35
C ARG A 50 -4.16 14.09 -6.21
N GLY A 51 -3.78 15.08 -7.02
CA GLY A 51 -4.42 16.39 -7.05
C GLY A 51 -3.81 17.41 -6.08
N ASP A 52 -4.17 18.67 -6.35
CA ASP A 52 -3.69 19.82 -5.60
C ASP A 52 -4.18 19.77 -4.15
N GLY A 53 -3.32 20.18 -3.21
CA GLY A 53 -3.63 20.18 -1.79
C GLY A 53 -3.54 18.83 -1.08
N ALA A 54 -3.19 17.72 -1.77
CA ALA A 54 -3.07 16.40 -1.17
C ALA A 54 -2.12 16.36 0.05
N ALA A 55 -1.03 17.13 0.00
CA ALA A 55 -0.07 17.20 1.11
C ALA A 55 -0.70 17.77 2.39
N ARG A 56 -1.54 18.82 2.28
CA ARG A 56 -2.25 19.39 3.43
C ARG A 56 -3.22 18.41 4.04
N VAL A 57 -4.01 17.71 3.21
CA VAL A 57 -4.92 16.66 3.70
C VAL A 57 -4.15 15.56 4.41
N PHE A 58 -2.99 15.16 3.89
CA PHE A 58 -2.15 14.14 4.52
C PHE A 58 -1.61 14.59 5.88
N GLU A 59 -1.17 15.85 6.02
CA GLU A 59 -0.68 16.39 7.29
C GLU A 59 -1.74 16.32 8.40
N ASP A 60 -2.97 16.74 8.08
CA ASP A 60 -4.10 16.65 9.01
C ASP A 60 -4.48 15.20 9.31
N LEU A 61 -4.51 14.35 8.26
CA LEU A 61 -4.84 12.94 8.37
C LEU A 61 -3.84 12.19 9.28
N ILE A 62 -2.54 12.33 9.04
CA ILE A 62 -1.52 11.62 9.82
C ILE A 62 -1.47 12.09 11.28
N SER A 63 -1.69 13.40 11.51
CA SER A 63 -1.74 13.97 12.86
C SER A 63 -2.93 13.43 13.65
N THR A 64 -4.10 13.33 13.01
CA THR A 64 -5.31 12.81 13.64
C THR A 64 -5.24 11.30 13.86
N CYS A 65 -4.79 10.55 12.84
CA CYS A 65 -4.58 9.10 12.95
C CYS A 65 -3.63 8.74 14.10
N ALA A 66 -2.59 9.56 14.33
CA ALA A 66 -1.64 9.32 15.42
C ALA A 66 -2.27 9.38 16.81
N LYS A 67 -3.37 10.12 16.96
CA LYS A 67 -4.11 10.29 18.24
C LYS A 67 -5.23 9.28 18.41
N GLU A 68 -6.01 9.09 17.35
CA GLU A 68 -7.25 8.31 17.40
C GLU A 68 -7.05 6.83 17.07
N MET A 69 -6.07 6.54 16.20
CA MET A 69 -5.79 5.19 15.70
C MET A 69 -4.29 4.91 15.84
N PRO A 70 -3.77 4.79 17.08
CA PRO A 70 -2.33 4.70 17.32
C PRO A 70 -1.64 3.48 16.67
N GLU A 71 -2.38 2.43 16.33
CA GLU A 71 -1.85 1.25 15.65
C GLU A 71 -1.86 1.34 14.11
N LEU A 72 -2.55 2.35 13.54
CA LEU A 72 -2.63 2.51 12.09
C LEU A 72 -1.33 3.13 11.56
N ILE A 73 -0.72 2.45 10.60
CA ILE A 73 0.49 2.86 9.89
C ILE A 73 0.08 3.53 8.59
N LEU A 74 0.15 4.87 8.56
CA LEU A 74 -0.20 5.65 7.37
C LEU A 74 1.04 5.92 6.53
N GLY A 75 0.98 5.56 5.26
CA GLY A 75 1.98 5.87 4.24
C GLY A 75 1.43 6.72 3.12
N VAL A 76 2.30 7.13 2.22
CA VAL A 76 1.93 7.92 1.05
C VAL A 76 2.28 7.19 -0.25
N GLY A 77 1.36 7.27 -1.22
CA GLY A 77 1.53 6.71 -2.56
C GLY A 77 1.50 7.74 -3.67
N SER A 78 1.70 7.25 -4.89
CA SER A 78 1.83 8.05 -6.12
C SER A 78 3.03 9.00 -6.11
N ILE A 79 4.09 8.63 -5.39
CA ILE A 79 5.32 9.40 -5.29
C ILE A 79 6.27 9.01 -6.44
N GLN A 80 6.62 9.98 -7.26
CA GLN A 80 7.44 9.76 -8.46
C GLN A 80 8.84 10.36 -8.37
N GLU A 81 9.07 11.29 -7.41
CA GLU A 81 10.33 12.01 -7.32
C GLU A 81 10.69 12.38 -5.86
N PRO A 82 11.99 12.65 -5.57
CA PRO A 82 12.47 12.78 -4.19
C PRO A 82 11.97 14.02 -3.45
N TYR A 83 11.63 15.11 -4.13
CA TYR A 83 11.18 16.35 -3.47
C TYR A 83 9.80 16.19 -2.85
N THR A 84 8.87 15.59 -3.59
CA THR A 84 7.55 15.21 -3.06
C THR A 84 7.69 14.16 -1.95
N ALA A 85 8.58 13.16 -2.12
CA ALA A 85 8.87 12.21 -1.06
C ALA A 85 9.34 12.89 0.22
N ALA A 86 10.27 13.86 0.12
CA ALA A 86 10.81 14.60 1.26
C ALA A 86 9.72 15.38 2.02
N LEU A 87 8.77 15.99 1.31
CA LEU A 87 7.63 16.69 1.89
C LEU A 87 6.79 15.77 2.79
N TYR A 88 6.38 14.61 2.27
CA TYR A 88 5.58 13.65 3.03
C TYR A 88 6.36 12.98 4.17
N LEU A 89 7.66 12.74 3.99
CA LEU A 89 8.52 12.24 5.06
C LEU A 89 8.68 13.27 6.18
N ALA A 90 8.72 14.57 5.85
CA ALA A 90 8.73 15.64 6.86
C ALA A 90 7.40 15.70 7.61
N ALA A 91 6.27 15.49 6.93
CA ALA A 91 4.94 15.41 7.54
C ALA A 91 4.75 14.14 8.41
N GLY A 92 5.63 13.14 8.28
CA GLY A 92 5.61 11.94 9.14
C GLY A 92 5.14 10.67 8.47
N ALA A 93 5.11 10.60 7.12
CA ALA A 93 4.78 9.37 6.40
C ALA A 93 5.65 8.20 6.89
N ASN A 94 5.02 7.05 7.17
CA ASN A 94 5.71 5.87 7.70
C ASN A 94 6.27 4.97 6.58
N PHE A 95 5.72 5.06 5.38
CA PHE A 95 6.25 4.44 4.17
C PHE A 95 5.89 5.26 2.94
N VAL A 96 6.62 5.02 1.86
CA VAL A 96 6.45 5.69 0.56
C VAL A 96 6.20 4.64 -0.50
N VAL A 97 5.22 4.87 -1.38
CA VAL A 97 4.92 4.00 -2.52
C VAL A 97 5.02 4.81 -3.81
N GLY A 98 5.70 4.28 -4.80
CA GLY A 98 5.80 4.87 -6.14
C GLY A 98 4.97 4.11 -7.17
N PRO A 99 4.49 4.77 -8.24
CA PRO A 99 3.98 4.08 -9.42
C PRO A 99 5.11 3.56 -10.32
N VAL A 100 6.32 4.07 -10.13
CA VAL A 100 7.56 3.72 -10.84
C VAL A 100 8.71 3.61 -9.86
N LEU A 101 9.78 2.94 -10.27
CA LEU A 101 11.04 2.95 -9.54
C LEU A 101 11.79 4.27 -9.79
N ASN A 102 12.12 4.98 -8.70
CA ASN A 102 13.02 6.13 -8.74
C ASN A 102 14.18 5.91 -7.75
N PRO A 103 15.44 5.79 -8.24
CA PRO A 103 16.62 5.54 -7.39
C PRO A 103 16.86 6.64 -6.34
N ASP A 104 16.53 7.89 -6.63
CA ASP A 104 16.74 8.98 -5.68
C ASP A 104 15.71 8.96 -4.55
N VAL A 105 14.48 8.51 -4.82
CA VAL A 105 13.49 8.23 -3.76
C VAL A 105 13.98 7.09 -2.87
N ALA A 106 14.55 6.02 -3.44
CA ALA A 106 15.11 4.91 -2.69
C ALA A 106 16.27 5.37 -1.79
N ARG A 107 17.22 6.17 -2.32
CA ARG A 107 18.33 6.75 -1.54
C ARG A 107 17.84 7.65 -0.41
N LEU A 108 16.85 8.50 -0.68
CA LEU A 108 16.23 9.37 0.33
C LEU A 108 15.58 8.55 1.45
N ALA A 109 14.75 7.57 1.10
CA ALA A 109 14.07 6.69 2.03
C ALA A 109 15.07 5.88 2.89
N ASN A 110 16.14 5.36 2.29
CA ASN A 110 17.23 4.67 3.00
C ASN A 110 17.92 5.57 4.03
N ARG A 111 18.20 6.85 3.70
CA ARG A 111 18.79 7.82 4.64
C ARG A 111 17.85 8.14 5.80
N ARG A 112 16.55 8.12 5.57
CA ARG A 112 15.51 8.40 6.57
C ARG A 112 15.05 7.16 7.32
N LYS A 113 15.54 5.96 6.95
CA LYS A 113 15.12 4.65 7.48
C LYS A 113 13.61 4.45 7.40
N VAL A 114 13.02 4.84 6.25
CA VAL A 114 11.62 4.63 5.91
C VAL A 114 11.53 3.61 4.77
N ALA A 115 10.49 2.78 4.76
CA ALA A 115 10.28 1.82 3.67
C ALA A 115 9.86 2.55 2.39
N TYR A 116 10.50 2.18 1.26
CA TYR A 116 10.07 2.59 -0.07
C TYR A 116 9.63 1.35 -0.86
N ILE A 117 8.45 1.42 -1.44
CA ILE A 117 7.81 0.35 -2.21
C ILE A 117 7.61 0.86 -3.64
N PRO A 118 8.61 0.74 -4.51
CA PRO A 118 8.57 1.23 -5.89
C PRO A 118 7.66 0.39 -6.78
N GLY A 119 6.99 1.03 -7.74
CA GLY A 119 6.30 0.36 -8.84
C GLY A 119 7.28 -0.17 -9.86
N CYS A 120 7.14 -1.45 -10.21
CA CYS A 120 7.92 -2.16 -11.21
C CYS A 120 6.99 -2.96 -12.12
N GLY A 121 7.27 -2.98 -13.41
CA GLY A 121 6.51 -3.71 -14.43
C GLY A 121 7.32 -4.79 -15.13
N SER A 122 8.57 -5.02 -14.72
CA SER A 122 9.46 -6.03 -15.33
C SER A 122 10.39 -6.65 -14.29
N ALA A 123 10.91 -7.84 -14.58
CA ALA A 123 11.88 -8.54 -13.72
C ALA A 123 13.16 -7.71 -13.50
N SER A 124 13.61 -6.98 -14.52
CA SER A 124 14.80 -6.11 -14.41
C SER A 124 14.57 -4.94 -13.45
N GLU A 125 13.37 -4.34 -13.47
CA GLU A 125 13.04 -3.26 -12.53
C GLU A 125 12.90 -3.79 -11.10
N VAL A 126 12.33 -4.99 -10.91
CA VAL A 126 12.27 -5.65 -9.59
C VAL A 126 13.67 -5.88 -9.05
N SER A 127 14.56 -6.47 -9.85
CA SER A 127 15.96 -6.71 -9.46
C SER A 127 16.69 -5.41 -9.08
N LEU A 128 16.51 -4.34 -9.86
CA LEU A 128 17.10 -3.03 -9.55
C LEU A 128 16.52 -2.41 -8.28
N ALA A 129 15.22 -2.57 -8.04
CA ALA A 129 14.59 -2.09 -6.81
C ALA A 129 15.17 -2.79 -5.57
N GLU A 130 15.36 -4.10 -5.64
CA GLU A 130 15.97 -4.90 -4.57
C GLU A 130 17.44 -4.53 -4.34
N GLU A 131 18.23 -4.31 -5.40
CA GLU A 131 19.61 -3.78 -5.31
C GLU A 131 19.65 -2.42 -4.59
N LEU A 132 18.64 -1.58 -4.79
CA LEU A 132 18.51 -0.30 -4.11
C LEU A 132 17.98 -0.42 -2.67
N GLY A 133 17.76 -1.64 -2.17
CA GLY A 133 17.36 -1.93 -0.79
C GLY A 133 15.86 -1.77 -0.55
N CYS A 134 15.02 -2.02 -1.57
CA CYS A 134 13.57 -2.07 -1.42
C CYS A 134 13.16 -3.51 -1.08
N GLU A 135 12.73 -3.76 0.16
CA GLU A 135 12.37 -5.11 0.64
C GLU A 135 11.03 -5.61 0.09
N ILE A 136 10.13 -4.69 -0.24
CA ILE A 136 8.85 -5.00 -0.88
C ILE A 136 8.79 -4.20 -2.18
N VAL A 137 8.46 -4.86 -3.28
CA VAL A 137 8.34 -4.25 -4.60
C VAL A 137 6.87 -4.29 -5.04
N LYS A 138 6.35 -3.14 -5.45
CA LYS A 138 5.00 -3.03 -5.99
C LYS A 138 5.01 -3.48 -7.46
N LEU A 139 4.24 -4.51 -7.79
CA LEU A 139 3.95 -4.85 -9.18
C LEU A 139 2.86 -3.90 -9.71
N PHE A 140 3.19 -3.06 -10.69
CA PHE A 140 2.24 -2.05 -11.18
C PHE A 140 2.45 -1.69 -12.66
N PRO A 141 1.35 -1.60 -13.46
CA PRO A 141 -0.02 -2.04 -13.15
C PRO A 141 -0.13 -3.57 -13.17
N GLY A 142 -0.57 -4.18 -12.05
CA GLY A 142 -0.43 -5.62 -11.80
C GLY A 142 -1.03 -6.53 -12.89
N ASP A 143 -2.27 -6.26 -13.28
CA ASP A 143 -2.98 -7.01 -14.33
C ASP A 143 -2.38 -6.79 -15.73
N CYS A 144 -1.99 -5.56 -16.05
CA CYS A 144 -1.47 -5.21 -17.37
C CYS A 144 -0.08 -5.82 -17.64
N VAL A 145 0.71 -6.13 -16.61
CA VAL A 145 2.06 -6.70 -16.75
C VAL A 145 2.10 -8.22 -16.61
N GLY A 146 0.94 -8.88 -16.60
CA GLY A 146 0.83 -10.34 -16.64
C GLY A 146 0.18 -10.98 -15.41
N GLY A 147 -0.28 -10.19 -14.43
CA GLY A 147 -1.08 -10.68 -13.33
C GLY A 147 -0.37 -11.69 -12.41
N PRO A 148 -1.13 -12.62 -11.80
CA PRO A 148 -0.58 -13.67 -10.95
C PRO A 148 0.46 -14.57 -11.64
N ASP A 149 0.33 -14.79 -12.94
CA ASP A 149 1.28 -15.62 -13.70
C ASP A 149 2.66 -14.97 -13.80
N PHE A 150 2.71 -13.64 -13.94
CA PHE A 150 3.99 -12.92 -13.89
C PHE A 150 4.68 -13.09 -12.53
N VAL A 151 3.95 -12.96 -11.42
CA VAL A 151 4.50 -13.16 -10.07
C VAL A 151 5.04 -14.56 -9.91
N LYS A 152 4.29 -15.57 -10.31
CA LYS A 152 4.69 -16.97 -10.24
C LYS A 152 5.96 -17.25 -11.07
N ALA A 153 6.04 -16.70 -12.29
CA ALA A 153 7.21 -16.84 -13.14
C ALA A 153 8.44 -16.12 -12.57
N LEU A 154 8.26 -14.93 -11.98
CA LEU A 154 9.32 -14.14 -11.34
C LEU A 154 9.90 -14.87 -10.11
N LEU A 155 9.03 -15.43 -9.27
CA LEU A 155 9.44 -16.08 -8.03
C LEU A 155 10.12 -17.44 -8.26
N GLY A 156 10.03 -18.03 -9.46
CA GLY A 156 10.77 -19.22 -9.81
C GLY A 156 12.28 -19.07 -9.62
N PRO A 157 12.94 -18.13 -10.32
CA PRO A 157 14.36 -17.84 -10.12
C PRO A 157 14.68 -16.98 -8.91
N SER A 158 13.71 -16.22 -8.38
CA SER A 158 13.91 -15.21 -7.32
C SER A 158 12.93 -15.43 -6.14
N PRO A 159 12.98 -16.58 -5.45
CA PRO A 159 12.00 -16.93 -4.41
C PRO A 159 12.10 -16.05 -3.13
N TRP A 160 13.13 -15.24 -3.02
CA TRP A 160 13.31 -14.27 -1.93
C TRP A 160 12.55 -12.96 -2.12
N SER A 161 12.06 -12.68 -3.34
CA SER A 161 11.39 -11.41 -3.68
C SER A 161 10.03 -11.27 -3.00
N SER A 162 9.76 -10.11 -2.41
CA SER A 162 8.49 -9.80 -1.78
C SER A 162 7.67 -8.88 -2.69
N ILE A 163 6.68 -9.44 -3.39
CA ILE A 163 5.88 -8.73 -4.38
C ILE A 163 4.52 -8.32 -3.80
N MET A 164 4.14 -7.04 -4.01
CA MET A 164 2.85 -6.47 -3.66
C MET A 164 2.17 -5.92 -4.92
N PRO A 165 1.27 -6.67 -5.58
CA PRO A 165 0.56 -6.15 -6.75
C PRO A 165 -0.38 -5.02 -6.38
N THR A 166 -0.53 -4.07 -7.29
CA THR A 166 -1.57 -3.03 -7.25
C THR A 166 -2.09 -2.82 -8.68
N GLY A 167 -3.43 -2.76 -8.82
CA GLY A 167 -4.12 -2.84 -10.11
C GLY A 167 -4.45 -4.29 -10.47
N GLY A 168 -5.69 -4.53 -10.89
CA GLY A 168 -6.20 -5.87 -11.22
C GLY A 168 -6.42 -6.79 -10.02
N VAL A 169 -6.38 -6.27 -8.80
CA VAL A 169 -6.73 -7.03 -7.60
C VAL A 169 -8.18 -6.70 -7.22
N GLU A 170 -9.08 -7.63 -7.49
CA GLU A 170 -10.49 -7.48 -7.15
C GLU A 170 -10.79 -8.01 -5.75
N VAL A 171 -11.79 -7.42 -5.07
CA VAL A 171 -12.22 -7.85 -3.73
C VAL A 171 -13.22 -9.01 -3.86
N THR A 172 -12.71 -10.12 -4.41
CA THR A 172 -13.41 -11.43 -4.51
C THR A 172 -12.51 -12.54 -3.99
N PRO A 173 -13.09 -13.63 -3.48
CA PRO A 173 -12.28 -14.77 -2.98
C PRO A 173 -11.37 -15.34 -4.07
N GLU A 174 -11.85 -15.39 -5.31
CA GLU A 174 -11.13 -15.97 -6.45
C GLU A 174 -9.89 -15.13 -6.79
N SER A 175 -10.07 -13.80 -6.92
CA SER A 175 -8.97 -12.89 -7.25
C SER A 175 -7.92 -12.87 -6.13
N ILE A 176 -8.35 -12.73 -4.87
CA ILE A 176 -7.43 -12.73 -3.73
C ILE A 176 -6.66 -14.04 -3.63
N ARG A 177 -7.35 -15.18 -3.79
CA ARG A 177 -6.72 -16.49 -3.78
C ARG A 177 -5.70 -16.66 -4.90
N ALA A 178 -6.04 -16.23 -6.12
CA ALA A 178 -5.13 -16.32 -7.28
C ALA A 178 -3.82 -15.56 -7.03
N TRP A 179 -3.91 -14.33 -6.53
CA TRP A 179 -2.71 -13.54 -6.21
C TRP A 179 -1.89 -14.13 -5.06
N ILE A 180 -2.54 -14.55 -3.96
CA ILE A 180 -1.82 -15.13 -2.81
C ILE A 180 -1.15 -16.44 -3.18
N GLN A 181 -1.84 -17.33 -3.95
CA GLN A 181 -1.27 -18.60 -4.41
C GLN A 181 -0.16 -18.42 -5.46
N ALA A 182 -0.11 -17.29 -6.15
CA ALA A 182 1.04 -16.92 -6.98
C ALA A 182 2.29 -16.58 -6.18
N GLY A 183 2.18 -16.40 -4.87
CA GLY A 183 3.29 -16.10 -3.95
C GLY A 183 3.43 -14.64 -3.57
N THR A 184 2.40 -13.80 -3.78
CA THR A 184 2.48 -12.38 -3.36
C THR A 184 2.60 -12.24 -1.85
N ALA A 185 3.43 -11.31 -1.43
CA ALA A 185 3.69 -11.02 -0.01
C ALA A 185 2.56 -10.21 0.64
N ALA A 186 1.95 -9.31 -0.12
CA ALA A 186 0.80 -8.49 0.29
C ALA A 186 0.03 -8.04 -0.96
N LEU A 187 -1.14 -7.44 -0.77
CA LEU A 187 -2.01 -6.91 -1.82
C LEU A 187 -2.25 -5.41 -1.60
N GLY A 188 -1.95 -4.58 -2.61
CA GLY A 188 -2.35 -3.18 -2.66
C GLY A 188 -3.69 -3.05 -3.37
N ILE A 189 -4.77 -2.69 -2.66
CA ILE A 189 -6.11 -2.67 -3.24
C ILE A 189 -6.71 -1.26 -3.14
N GLY A 190 -7.04 -0.68 -4.27
CA GLY A 190 -7.60 0.68 -4.39
C GLY A 190 -9.11 0.69 -4.56
N SER A 191 -9.58 1.10 -5.73
CA SER A 191 -10.99 1.38 -6.03
C SER A 191 -11.93 0.17 -5.94
N SER A 192 -11.44 -1.05 -6.04
CA SER A 192 -12.26 -2.25 -5.81
C SER A 192 -12.56 -2.48 -4.33
N LEU A 193 -11.74 -1.94 -3.41
CA LEU A 193 -11.93 -2.02 -1.96
C LEU A 193 -12.64 -0.75 -1.42
N ILE A 194 -12.09 0.42 -1.75
CA ILE A 194 -12.65 1.72 -1.34
C ILE A 194 -13.42 2.28 -2.54
N ARG A 195 -14.61 1.72 -2.72
CA ARG A 195 -15.46 1.95 -3.89
C ARG A 195 -16.03 3.35 -3.89
N LYS A 196 -16.15 3.91 -5.10
CA LYS A 196 -16.68 5.26 -5.31
C LYS A 196 -18.11 5.41 -4.81
N ASP A 197 -18.97 4.42 -5.06
CA ASP A 197 -20.37 4.42 -4.61
C ASP A 197 -20.49 4.45 -3.07
N LEU A 198 -19.64 3.70 -2.35
CA LEU A 198 -19.61 3.73 -0.88
C LEU A 198 -19.19 5.12 -0.36
N LEU A 199 -18.20 5.75 -1.01
CA LEU A 199 -17.76 7.11 -0.64
C LEU A 199 -18.84 8.15 -0.91
N GLU A 200 -19.52 8.10 -2.06
CA GLU A 200 -20.57 9.03 -2.45
C GLU A 200 -21.81 8.96 -1.54
N HIS A 201 -22.12 7.77 -1.01
CA HIS A 201 -23.22 7.58 -0.06
C HIS A 201 -22.80 7.69 1.41
N GLY A 202 -21.51 7.92 1.70
CA GLY A 202 -20.99 7.97 3.07
C GLY A 202 -21.08 6.62 3.80
N ASP A 203 -21.11 5.51 3.05
CA ASP A 203 -21.20 4.15 3.62
C ASP A 203 -19.81 3.65 4.06
N PHE A 204 -19.28 4.23 5.12
CA PHE A 204 -18.01 3.82 5.70
C PHE A 204 -18.08 2.46 6.39
N ARG A 205 -19.28 2.02 6.78
CA ARG A 205 -19.50 0.65 7.29
C ARG A 205 -19.29 -0.37 6.16
N GLY A 206 -19.78 -0.10 4.97
CA GLY A 206 -19.52 -0.92 3.78
C GLY A 206 -18.02 -1.04 3.47
N ILE A 207 -17.23 0.05 3.62
CA ILE A 207 -15.76 0.00 3.47
C ILE A 207 -15.13 -0.88 4.54
N GLN A 208 -15.52 -0.74 5.82
CA GLN A 208 -15.05 -1.59 6.91
C GLN A 208 -15.30 -3.08 6.63
N ASP A 209 -16.50 -3.41 6.18
CA ASP A 209 -16.90 -4.80 5.89
C ASP A 209 -16.14 -5.36 4.67
N GLN A 210 -15.83 -4.53 3.66
CA GLN A 210 -14.97 -4.93 2.53
C GLN A 210 -13.54 -5.24 3.00
N VAL A 211 -12.95 -4.39 3.85
CA VAL A 211 -11.61 -4.60 4.42
C VAL A 211 -11.57 -5.88 5.24
N ALA A 212 -12.54 -6.09 6.13
CA ALA A 212 -12.62 -7.29 6.97
C ALA A 212 -12.73 -8.57 6.12
N ARG A 213 -13.56 -8.56 5.06
CA ARG A 213 -13.69 -9.69 4.12
C ARG A 213 -12.38 -9.96 3.37
N ALA A 214 -11.75 -8.93 2.83
CA ALA A 214 -10.49 -9.08 2.12
C ALA A 214 -9.40 -9.71 3.02
N LEU A 215 -9.29 -9.24 4.27
CA LEU A 215 -8.36 -9.81 5.24
C LEU A 215 -8.70 -11.28 5.59
N ALA A 216 -9.97 -11.62 5.69
CA ALA A 216 -10.39 -13.01 5.94
C ALA A 216 -9.98 -13.93 4.79
N TRP A 217 -10.23 -13.52 3.53
CA TRP A 217 -9.84 -14.30 2.36
C TRP A 217 -8.32 -14.41 2.17
N ILE A 218 -7.57 -13.35 2.54
CA ILE A 218 -6.09 -13.40 2.54
C ILE A 218 -5.60 -14.45 3.55
N ARG A 219 -6.15 -14.47 4.78
CA ARG A 219 -5.79 -15.48 5.78
C ARG A 219 -6.12 -16.90 5.31
N GLU A 220 -7.35 -17.10 4.82
CA GLU A 220 -7.75 -18.38 4.25
C GLU A 220 -6.83 -18.86 3.13
N ALA A 221 -6.50 -17.97 2.18
CA ALA A 221 -5.62 -18.30 1.06
C ALA A 221 -4.18 -18.60 1.49
N ARG A 222 -3.74 -18.08 2.66
CA ARG A 222 -2.45 -18.38 3.30
C ARG A 222 -2.47 -19.62 4.18
N GLY A 223 -3.64 -20.25 4.42
CA GLY A 223 -3.80 -21.38 5.31
C GLY A 223 -3.73 -21.02 6.81
N LEU A 224 -4.17 -19.81 7.17
CA LEU A 224 -4.14 -19.27 8.55
C LEU A 224 -5.54 -19.16 9.15
#